data_c277bf2e95a3a5756139f4847c408950
#
_entry.id   c277bf2e95a3a5756139f4847c408950
#
_cell.length_a   1.000
_cell.length_b   1.000
_cell.length_c   1.000
_cell.angle_alpha   90.00
_cell.angle_beta   90.00
_cell.angle_gamma   90.00
#
_symmetry.space_group_name_H-M   'P 1'
#
loop_
_entity.id
_entity.type
_entity.pdbx_description
1 polymer ?
#
loop_
_entity_poly.entity_id
_entity_poly.type
_entity_poly.pdbx_seq_one_letter_code
_entity_poly.pdbx_strand_id
1 'polypeptide(L)'
;IYYGPGEHNPKNGLIKLTDNQTLYIAGGAVVNAGIEATGDNITICGRGILDGSDWEHNAGPTDYMINAKHCNNLVMKDIILKGSYYWTIVPQDCDRVLIDHIRLAGSRVGNDDGVDPCNSSNVTIRNCFFRTDDDSVSPKGITRAGGESHSKSVENITVENCVFWVDFANVFRMATESSCPAFRNFTARNIDVIHFPDRDRVQIFWLHPTGEMSMENLCFENIRINGHKPYNLIKMTPALQLVGTRPIEKPRPNNIKTGPGRRGPGSCGYGEFVVVPSSGPYIHNVTFRNIYTCLLYTSPSPRDTERS
;
A
#
# COMPACT_ATOMS: atom_id res chain seq x y z
N ILE A 1 -18.93 -0.42 18.39
CA ILE A 1 -18.10 0.62 19.01
C ILE A 1 -18.43 1.94 18.35
N TYR A 2 -18.69 2.99 19.13
CA TYR A 2 -19.06 4.31 18.63
C TYR A 2 -18.19 5.40 19.26
N TYR A 3 -17.60 6.24 18.42
CA TYR A 3 -16.91 7.45 18.82
C TYR A 3 -17.66 8.67 18.29
N GLY A 4 -18.28 9.47 19.18
CA GLY A 4 -18.95 10.72 18.85
C GLY A 4 -17.96 11.87 18.58
N PRO A 5 -18.45 13.07 18.23
CA PRO A 5 -17.58 14.24 18.03
C PRO A 5 -16.69 14.53 19.22
N GLY A 6 -15.45 14.93 18.97
CA GLY A 6 -14.41 15.20 19.97
C GLY A 6 -13.19 14.33 19.80
N GLU A 7 -12.20 14.52 20.67
CA GLU A 7 -10.96 13.75 20.69
C GLU A 7 -11.10 12.55 21.61
N HIS A 8 -10.59 11.40 21.14
CA HIS A 8 -10.68 10.12 21.84
C HIS A 8 -9.34 9.42 21.86
N ASN A 9 -8.93 9.00 23.05
CA ASN A 9 -7.70 8.28 23.30
C ASN A 9 -8.02 6.88 23.87
N PRO A 10 -8.27 5.87 23.04
CA PRO A 10 -8.53 4.51 23.50
C PRO A 10 -7.38 3.98 24.36
N LYS A 11 -7.71 3.07 25.27
CA LYS A 11 -6.71 2.46 26.16
C LYS A 11 -5.57 1.85 25.33
N ASN A 12 -4.35 2.22 25.66
CA ASN A 12 -3.11 1.82 24.95
C ASN A 12 -3.08 2.21 23.47
N GLY A 13 -3.91 3.17 23.03
CA GLY A 13 -4.00 3.55 21.63
C GLY A 13 -4.54 2.45 20.70
N LEU A 14 -5.24 1.44 21.22
CA LEU A 14 -5.61 0.23 20.49
C LEU A 14 -7.12 -0.02 20.48
N ILE A 15 -7.67 -0.24 19.29
CA ILE A 15 -9.04 -0.72 19.10
C ILE A 15 -8.96 -2.15 18.56
N LYS A 16 -9.65 -3.08 19.22
CA LYS A 16 -9.78 -4.47 18.76
C LYS A 16 -11.17 -4.73 18.25
N LEU A 17 -11.26 -5.32 17.07
CA LEU A 17 -12.51 -5.72 16.42
C LEU A 17 -12.51 -7.23 16.17
N THR A 18 -13.65 -7.84 16.47
CA THR A 18 -13.91 -9.26 16.23
C THR A 18 -15.22 -9.46 15.46
N ASP A 19 -15.66 -10.68 15.30
CA ASP A 19 -16.82 -11.06 14.50
C ASP A 19 -18.04 -10.16 14.70
N ASN A 20 -18.65 -9.76 13.59
CA ASN A 20 -19.90 -9.01 13.52
C ASN A 20 -19.85 -7.63 14.22
N GLN A 21 -18.66 -7.06 14.41
CA GLN A 21 -18.50 -5.75 15.04
C GLN A 21 -18.43 -4.62 14.02
N THR A 22 -19.03 -3.52 14.40
CA THR A 22 -18.94 -2.24 13.69
C THR A 22 -18.23 -1.22 14.58
N LEU A 23 -17.18 -0.60 14.02
CA LEU A 23 -16.58 0.62 14.53
C LEU A 23 -17.13 1.80 13.72
N TYR A 24 -17.78 2.73 14.40
CA TYR A 24 -18.28 3.96 13.80
C TYR A 24 -17.58 5.17 14.40
N ILE A 25 -16.84 5.92 13.56
CA ILE A 25 -16.16 7.16 13.92
C ILE A 25 -16.95 8.32 13.33
N ALA A 26 -17.70 9.02 14.15
CA ALA A 26 -18.61 10.07 13.71
C ALA A 26 -17.86 11.28 13.12
N GLY A 27 -18.54 12.04 12.28
CA GLY A 27 -18.01 13.32 11.80
C GLY A 27 -17.68 14.25 12.98
N GLY A 28 -16.49 14.85 13.00
CA GLY A 28 -15.98 15.63 14.10
C GLY A 28 -15.29 14.82 15.21
N ALA A 29 -15.26 13.50 15.13
CA ALA A 29 -14.43 12.67 16.00
C ALA A 29 -13.00 12.57 15.49
N VAL A 30 -12.03 12.64 16.37
CA VAL A 30 -10.61 12.30 16.16
C VAL A 30 -10.26 11.18 17.12
N VAL A 31 -9.87 10.04 16.63
CA VAL A 31 -9.55 8.86 17.43
C VAL A 31 -8.08 8.52 17.28
N ASN A 32 -7.30 8.72 18.34
CA ASN A 32 -5.86 8.46 18.35
C ASN A 32 -5.63 6.97 18.63
N ALA A 33 -5.55 6.16 17.57
CA ALA A 33 -5.46 4.70 17.72
C ALA A 33 -4.91 3.99 16.49
N GLY A 34 -4.40 2.77 16.72
CA GLY A 34 -4.31 1.72 15.72
C GLY A 34 -5.47 0.73 15.87
N ILE A 35 -5.77 -0.03 14.82
CA ILE A 35 -6.84 -1.02 14.81
C ILE A 35 -6.28 -2.42 14.56
N GLU A 36 -6.63 -3.38 15.41
CA GLU A 36 -6.53 -4.81 15.13
C GLU A 36 -7.91 -5.37 14.82
N ALA A 37 -8.09 -6.01 13.68
CA ALA A 37 -9.34 -6.65 13.29
C ALA A 37 -9.08 -8.15 13.00
N THR A 38 -9.90 -9.04 13.56
CA THR A 38 -9.81 -10.48 13.30
C THR A 38 -11.21 -11.09 13.37
N GLY A 39 -11.61 -11.81 12.34
CA GLY A 39 -12.91 -12.49 12.27
C GLY A 39 -13.78 -12.02 11.10
N ASP A 40 -15.06 -12.40 11.15
CA ASP A 40 -15.99 -12.23 10.05
C ASP A 40 -16.91 -11.02 10.21
N ASN A 41 -17.35 -10.45 9.07
CA ASN A 41 -18.36 -9.38 9.03
C ASN A 41 -18.00 -8.13 9.86
N ILE A 42 -16.77 -7.65 9.73
CA ILE A 42 -16.30 -6.47 10.42
C ILE A 42 -16.52 -5.22 9.56
N THR A 43 -17.02 -4.16 10.18
CA THR A 43 -17.20 -2.87 9.51
C THR A 43 -16.49 -1.75 10.27
N ILE A 44 -15.67 -0.97 9.55
CA ILE A 44 -15.04 0.26 10.03
C ILE A 44 -15.56 1.40 9.17
N CYS A 45 -16.31 2.33 9.75
CA CYS A 45 -16.96 3.37 8.97
C CYS A 45 -17.16 4.68 9.75
N GLY A 46 -17.72 5.68 9.05
CA GLY A 46 -18.03 6.98 9.65
C GLY A 46 -17.47 8.13 8.79
N ARG A 47 -17.39 9.32 9.37
CA ARG A 47 -16.81 10.50 8.71
C ARG A 47 -15.78 11.21 9.59
N GLY A 48 -15.32 10.53 10.62
CA GLY A 48 -14.29 11.02 11.54
C GLY A 48 -12.89 10.64 11.08
N ILE A 49 -11.94 10.95 11.92
CA ILE A 49 -10.51 10.78 11.69
C ILE A 49 -9.98 9.68 12.61
N LEU A 50 -9.30 8.70 12.05
CA LEU A 50 -8.39 7.83 12.77
C LEU A 50 -6.99 8.43 12.62
N ASP A 51 -6.34 8.78 13.73
CA ASP A 51 -5.06 9.49 13.75
C ASP A 51 -3.98 8.64 14.41
N GLY A 52 -2.91 8.40 13.71
CA GLY A 52 -1.72 7.70 14.18
C GLY A 52 -0.53 8.62 14.47
N SER A 53 -0.73 9.95 14.47
CA SER A 53 0.35 10.94 14.53
C SER A 53 1.14 10.93 15.85
N ASP A 54 0.59 10.38 16.91
CA ASP A 54 1.23 10.34 18.24
C ASP A 54 2.37 9.32 18.33
N TRP A 55 2.46 8.40 17.37
CA TRP A 55 3.48 7.36 17.39
C TRP A 55 4.61 7.64 16.41
N GLU A 56 5.82 7.36 16.87
CA GLU A 56 7.00 7.40 16.02
C GLU A 56 6.96 6.31 14.94
N HIS A 57 7.79 6.46 13.90
CA HIS A 57 7.90 5.48 12.82
C HIS A 57 8.14 4.07 13.39
N ASN A 58 7.28 3.13 13.00
CA ASN A 58 7.33 1.72 13.39
C ASN A 58 7.21 1.47 14.91
N ALA A 59 6.58 2.38 15.63
CA ALA A 59 6.39 2.31 17.09
C ALA A 59 4.93 2.47 17.52
N GLY A 60 3.98 2.22 16.63
CA GLY A 60 2.55 2.31 16.93
C GLY A 60 2.04 1.16 17.81
N PRO A 61 0.78 1.23 18.22
CA PRO A 61 0.16 0.23 19.10
C PRO A 61 -0.10 -1.11 18.42
N THR A 62 0.02 -1.14 17.09
CA THR A 62 -0.10 -2.33 16.23
C THR A 62 1.03 -2.35 15.21
N ASP A 63 1.26 -3.48 14.54
CA ASP A 63 2.26 -3.58 13.48
C ASP A 63 1.97 -2.59 12.33
N TYR A 64 0.69 -2.34 12.04
CA TYR A 64 0.20 -1.46 10.97
C TYR A 64 -0.96 -0.63 11.50
N MET A 65 -1.24 0.53 10.93
CA MET A 65 -2.28 1.41 11.45
C MET A 65 -3.67 0.75 11.48
N ILE A 66 -4.05 0.05 10.41
CA ILE A 66 -5.19 -0.87 10.38
C ILE A 66 -4.66 -2.26 10.02
N ASN A 67 -4.52 -3.09 11.02
CA ASN A 67 -3.98 -4.43 10.93
C ASN A 67 -5.13 -5.44 10.96
N ALA A 68 -5.59 -5.90 9.80
CA ALA A 68 -6.66 -6.87 9.69
C ALA A 68 -6.10 -8.25 9.34
N LYS A 69 -6.36 -9.24 10.18
CA LYS A 69 -5.85 -10.61 10.01
C LYS A 69 -6.99 -11.62 9.95
N HIS A 70 -6.93 -12.52 8.95
CA HIS A 70 -7.91 -13.61 8.79
C HIS A 70 -9.36 -13.12 8.79
N CYS A 71 -9.61 -11.95 8.17
CA CYS A 71 -10.95 -11.41 8.08
C CYS A 71 -11.66 -11.90 6.83
N ASN A 72 -12.94 -12.21 6.99
CA ASN A 72 -13.82 -12.53 5.89
C ASN A 72 -14.98 -11.55 5.89
N ASN A 73 -15.24 -10.87 4.77
CA ASN A 73 -16.22 -9.79 4.67
C ASN A 73 -15.86 -8.57 5.56
N LEU A 74 -14.73 -7.97 5.27
CA LEU A 74 -14.27 -6.73 5.93
C LEU A 74 -14.67 -5.51 5.09
N VAL A 75 -15.35 -4.56 5.70
CA VAL A 75 -15.76 -3.30 5.05
C VAL A 75 -15.12 -2.11 5.77
N MET A 76 -14.37 -1.30 5.03
CA MET A 76 -13.84 -0.01 5.51
C MET A 76 -14.34 1.10 4.60
N LYS A 77 -15.04 2.10 5.17
CA LYS A 77 -15.62 3.16 4.34
C LYS A 77 -15.77 4.52 5.03
N ASP A 78 -15.66 5.55 4.20
CA ASP A 78 -15.98 6.95 4.52
C ASP A 78 -15.10 7.64 5.56
N ILE A 79 -14.13 6.96 6.18
CA ILE A 79 -13.25 7.53 7.21
C ILE A 79 -12.04 8.25 6.61
N ILE A 80 -11.47 9.14 7.41
CA ILE A 80 -10.19 9.80 7.14
C ILE A 80 -9.11 9.14 7.98
N LEU A 81 -8.02 8.76 7.34
CA LEU A 81 -6.81 8.23 7.96
C LEU A 81 -5.73 9.29 7.94
N LYS A 82 -5.06 9.52 9.05
CA LYS A 82 -4.02 10.52 9.17
C LYS A 82 -2.86 10.01 10.00
N GLY A 83 -1.67 10.42 9.64
CA GLY A 83 -0.49 10.22 10.48
C GLY A 83 -0.08 8.76 10.67
N SER A 84 -0.20 7.93 9.64
CA SER A 84 0.28 6.54 9.72
C SER A 84 1.72 6.48 10.20
N TYR A 85 2.02 5.51 11.04
CA TYR A 85 3.34 5.29 11.63
C TYR A 85 4.13 4.17 10.96
N TYR A 86 3.50 3.45 10.05
CA TYR A 86 4.04 2.39 9.20
C TYR A 86 3.03 2.11 8.07
N TRP A 87 2.97 0.92 7.48
CA TRP A 87 1.95 0.58 6.49
C TRP A 87 0.54 0.90 7.02
N THR A 88 -0.31 1.48 6.18
CA THR A 88 -1.56 2.06 6.69
C THR A 88 -2.67 1.03 6.78
N ILE A 89 -3.09 0.45 5.68
CA ILE A 89 -4.19 -0.53 5.63
C ILE A 89 -3.64 -1.86 5.16
N VAL A 90 -3.63 -2.85 6.04
CA VAL A 90 -3.00 -4.14 5.75
C VAL A 90 -3.97 -5.29 6.04
N PRO A 91 -4.79 -5.71 5.06
CA PRO A 91 -5.50 -6.98 5.13
C PRO A 91 -4.52 -8.13 4.91
N GLN A 92 -4.42 -9.04 5.87
CA GLN A 92 -3.55 -10.22 5.83
C GLN A 92 -4.39 -11.49 5.88
N ASP A 93 -4.22 -12.38 4.91
CA ASP A 93 -5.00 -13.62 4.80
C ASP A 93 -6.51 -13.38 4.84
N CYS A 94 -6.96 -12.25 4.27
CA CYS A 94 -8.36 -11.83 4.26
C CYS A 94 -9.05 -12.21 2.94
N ASP A 95 -10.36 -12.40 3.02
CA ASP A 95 -11.22 -12.60 1.84
C ASP A 95 -12.41 -11.64 1.86
N ARG A 96 -12.85 -11.17 0.69
CA ARG A 96 -13.93 -10.19 0.52
C ARG A 96 -13.72 -8.90 1.34
N VAL A 97 -12.74 -8.12 0.92
CA VAL A 97 -12.40 -6.83 1.54
C VAL A 97 -12.89 -5.68 0.65
N LEU A 98 -13.66 -4.77 1.23
CA LEU A 98 -14.07 -3.53 0.58
C LEU A 98 -13.46 -2.33 1.29
N ILE A 99 -12.71 -1.52 0.53
CA ILE A 99 -12.15 -0.23 0.96
C ILE A 99 -12.76 0.85 0.06
N ASP A 100 -13.70 1.64 0.59
CA ASP A 100 -14.52 2.56 -0.20
C ASP A 100 -14.53 3.96 0.42
N HIS A 101 -14.32 4.99 -0.39
CA HIS A 101 -14.33 6.40 0.04
C HIS A 101 -13.36 6.72 1.20
N ILE A 102 -12.23 6.02 1.30
CA ILE A 102 -11.19 6.36 2.27
C ILE A 102 -10.43 7.59 1.80
N ARG A 103 -10.04 8.45 2.75
CA ARG A 103 -9.14 9.59 2.53
C ARG A 103 -7.91 9.42 3.41
N LEU A 104 -6.81 9.02 2.81
CA LEU A 104 -5.52 8.92 3.50
C LEU A 104 -4.73 10.21 3.32
N ALA A 105 -4.55 10.94 4.41
CA ALA A 105 -3.64 12.08 4.50
C ALA A 105 -2.34 11.62 5.19
N GLY A 106 -1.55 10.85 4.46
CA GLY A 106 -0.26 10.29 4.89
C GLY A 106 0.93 11.16 4.51
N SER A 107 2.04 10.50 4.18
CA SER A 107 3.33 11.13 3.85
C SER A 107 4.01 11.80 5.03
N ARG A 108 4.02 11.09 6.15
CA ARG A 108 4.67 11.54 7.39
C ARG A 108 5.94 10.79 7.72
N VAL A 109 5.97 9.50 7.45
CA VAL A 109 7.12 8.61 7.75
C VAL A 109 7.42 7.75 6.53
N GLY A 110 8.67 7.29 6.40
CA GLY A 110 8.98 6.24 5.43
C GLY A 110 8.16 4.97 5.72
N ASN A 111 7.80 4.21 4.70
CA ASN A 111 6.94 3.03 4.79
C ASN A 111 5.48 3.33 5.23
N ASP A 112 4.95 4.50 4.99
CA ASP A 112 3.52 4.75 5.14
C ASP A 112 2.76 4.39 3.86
N ASP A 113 2.89 3.11 3.48
CA ASP A 113 2.17 2.54 2.34
C ASP A 113 0.65 2.76 2.50
N GLY A 114 -0.08 2.85 1.40
CA GLY A 114 -1.53 3.09 1.44
C GLY A 114 -2.31 1.81 1.78
N VAL A 115 -2.35 0.88 0.85
CA VAL A 115 -3.04 -0.41 1.03
C VAL A 115 -2.15 -1.55 0.59
N ASP A 116 -1.89 -2.48 1.49
CA ASP A 116 -1.09 -3.68 1.25
C ASP A 116 -1.92 -4.95 1.46
N PRO A 117 -2.64 -5.42 0.45
CA PRO A 117 -3.31 -6.71 0.53
C PRO A 117 -2.27 -7.83 0.59
N CYS A 118 -2.07 -8.41 1.77
CA CYS A 118 -1.11 -9.48 1.99
C CYS A 118 -1.82 -10.84 1.95
N ASN A 119 -1.45 -11.71 1.01
CA ASN A 119 -2.03 -13.05 0.86
C ASN A 119 -3.58 -13.07 0.88
N SER A 120 -4.17 -11.97 0.41
CA SER A 120 -5.61 -11.72 0.46
C SER A 120 -6.23 -11.84 -0.92
N SER A 121 -7.52 -12.14 -0.95
CA SER A 121 -8.30 -12.31 -2.18
C SER A 121 -9.60 -11.51 -2.17
N ASN A 122 -10.16 -11.25 -3.35
CA ASN A 122 -11.43 -10.55 -3.52
C ASN A 122 -11.43 -9.17 -2.83
N VAL A 123 -10.39 -8.37 -3.11
CA VAL A 123 -10.20 -7.04 -2.52
C VAL A 123 -10.65 -5.96 -3.50
N THR A 124 -11.54 -5.09 -3.08
CA THR A 124 -11.97 -3.92 -3.86
C THR A 124 -11.57 -2.64 -3.14
N ILE A 125 -10.81 -1.79 -3.81
CA ILE A 125 -10.38 -0.46 -3.36
C ILE A 125 -10.99 0.54 -4.34
N ARG A 126 -11.89 1.40 -3.88
CA ARG A 126 -12.58 2.31 -4.81
C ARG A 126 -12.91 3.67 -4.20
N ASN A 127 -13.04 4.66 -5.09
CA ASN A 127 -13.46 6.02 -4.73
C ASN A 127 -12.58 6.67 -3.66
N CYS A 128 -11.32 6.28 -3.57
CA CYS A 128 -10.39 6.67 -2.52
C CYS A 128 -9.45 7.79 -2.97
N PHE A 129 -8.92 8.52 -2.00
CA PHE A 129 -7.78 9.41 -2.15
C PHE A 129 -6.66 8.93 -1.24
N PHE A 130 -5.47 8.74 -1.80
CA PHE A 130 -4.29 8.34 -1.05
C PHE A 130 -3.15 9.34 -1.28
N ARG A 131 -2.65 9.92 -0.19
CA ARG A 131 -1.35 10.58 -0.16
C ARG A 131 -0.41 9.73 0.67
N THR A 132 0.66 9.23 0.07
CA THR A 132 1.63 8.32 0.69
C THR A 132 3.06 8.80 0.48
N ASP A 133 3.96 8.51 1.42
CA ASP A 133 5.41 8.63 1.22
C ASP A 133 5.95 7.37 0.52
N ASP A 134 5.49 6.19 0.92
CA ASP A 134 5.85 4.93 0.28
C ASP A 134 4.79 4.46 -0.75
N ASP A 135 4.68 3.18 -1.02
CA ASP A 135 3.86 2.63 -2.10
C ASP A 135 2.35 2.84 -1.84
N SER A 136 1.58 3.26 -2.85
CA SER A 136 0.15 3.53 -2.61
C SER A 136 -0.70 2.27 -2.56
N VAL A 137 -0.49 1.34 -3.49
CA VAL A 137 -1.13 0.02 -3.47
C VAL A 137 -0.07 -1.03 -3.75
N SER A 138 0.21 -1.85 -2.76
CA SER A 138 1.28 -2.85 -2.83
C SER A 138 0.80 -4.23 -2.37
N PRO A 139 0.12 -4.98 -3.23
CA PRO A 139 -0.20 -6.37 -2.95
C PRO A 139 1.05 -7.19 -2.66
N LYS A 140 1.04 -7.99 -1.61
CA LYS A 140 2.21 -8.75 -1.16
C LYS A 140 1.86 -10.20 -0.85
N GLY A 141 2.67 -11.11 -1.34
CA GLY A 141 2.66 -12.51 -0.90
C GLY A 141 3.76 -12.72 0.12
N ILE A 142 3.55 -12.30 1.36
CA ILE A 142 4.58 -12.27 2.39
C ILE A 142 4.29 -13.23 3.53
N THR A 143 5.40 -13.73 4.13
CA THR A 143 5.36 -14.41 5.42
C THR A 143 5.96 -13.47 6.45
N ARG A 144 5.18 -12.98 7.39
CA ARG A 144 5.71 -12.41 8.62
C ARG A 144 5.38 -13.31 9.79
N ALA A 145 6.34 -13.44 10.70
CA ALA A 145 6.36 -14.21 11.94
C ALA A 145 5.09 -15.03 12.29
N GLY A 146 5.09 -16.29 12.01
CA GLY A 146 3.96 -17.18 12.26
C GLY A 146 3.37 -17.87 11.00
N GLY A 147 3.90 -17.61 9.91
CA GLY A 147 3.84 -17.89 8.53
C GLY A 147 3.21 -19.16 8.01
N GLU A 148 1.93 -19.15 7.76
CA GLU A 148 1.31 -20.12 6.83
C GLU A 148 1.15 -19.52 5.41
N SER A 149 1.59 -18.32 5.19
CA SER A 149 1.14 -17.50 4.07
C SER A 149 1.81 -17.77 2.72
N HIS A 150 2.91 -18.48 2.64
CA HIS A 150 3.54 -18.84 1.36
C HIS A 150 2.66 -19.66 0.41
N SER A 151 1.62 -20.28 0.93
CA SER A 151 0.73 -21.14 0.16
C SER A 151 -0.43 -20.41 -0.51
N LYS A 152 -0.71 -19.16 -0.14
CA LYS A 152 -1.85 -18.41 -0.68
C LYS A 152 -1.42 -17.42 -1.74
N SER A 153 -2.07 -17.48 -2.89
CA SER A 153 -1.96 -16.44 -3.92
C SER A 153 -2.61 -15.14 -3.48
N VAL A 154 -2.20 -14.06 -4.10
CA VAL A 154 -2.86 -12.76 -4.00
C VAL A 154 -3.68 -12.58 -5.27
N GLU A 155 -5.00 -12.51 -5.17
CA GLU A 155 -5.85 -12.60 -6.35
C GLU A 155 -7.17 -11.82 -6.28
N ASN A 156 -7.72 -11.51 -7.45
CA ASN A 156 -8.99 -10.82 -7.60
C ASN A 156 -8.98 -9.45 -6.89
N ILE A 157 -8.00 -8.62 -7.20
CA ILE A 157 -7.89 -7.27 -6.65
C ILE A 157 -8.36 -6.25 -7.68
N THR A 158 -9.27 -5.39 -7.28
CA THR A 158 -9.73 -4.27 -8.11
C THR A 158 -9.45 -2.95 -7.41
N VAL A 159 -8.79 -2.03 -8.13
CA VAL A 159 -8.59 -0.64 -7.73
C VAL A 159 -9.27 0.25 -8.74
N GLU A 160 -10.27 1.03 -8.32
CA GLU A 160 -11.03 1.83 -9.27
C GLU A 160 -11.46 3.21 -8.74
N ASN A 161 -11.53 4.19 -9.64
CA ASN A 161 -11.98 5.54 -9.32
C ASN A 161 -11.18 6.17 -8.17
N CYS A 162 -9.86 5.98 -8.15
CA CYS A 162 -8.99 6.46 -7.09
C CYS A 162 -8.08 7.57 -7.56
N VAL A 163 -7.69 8.42 -6.62
CA VAL A 163 -6.73 9.51 -6.82
C VAL A 163 -5.51 9.25 -5.94
N PHE A 164 -4.33 9.30 -6.55
CA PHE A 164 -3.06 9.07 -5.87
C PHE A 164 -2.16 10.31 -5.89
N TRP A 165 -1.57 10.60 -4.75
CA TRP A 165 -0.49 11.56 -4.54
C TRP A 165 0.65 10.81 -3.85
N VAL A 166 1.74 10.57 -4.55
CA VAL A 166 2.89 9.83 -4.02
C VAL A 166 4.07 10.75 -3.87
N ASP A 167 4.59 10.90 -2.66
CA ASP A 167 5.70 11.82 -2.37
C ASP A 167 7.08 11.16 -2.58
N PHE A 168 7.20 9.83 -2.46
CA PHE A 168 8.51 9.21 -2.46
C PHE A 168 8.65 7.90 -3.25
N ALA A 169 7.66 7.00 -3.28
CA ALA A 169 7.81 5.65 -3.84
C ALA A 169 6.89 5.36 -5.04
N ASN A 170 6.22 4.20 -5.09
CA ASN A 170 5.50 3.77 -6.29
C ASN A 170 3.99 3.90 -6.13
N VAL A 171 3.25 3.93 -7.24
CA VAL A 171 1.78 3.87 -7.17
C VAL A 171 1.32 2.43 -7.02
N PHE A 172 1.70 1.56 -7.95
CA PHE A 172 1.39 0.13 -7.89
C PHE A 172 2.69 -0.66 -7.83
N ARG A 173 2.89 -1.37 -6.74
CA ARG A 173 4.08 -2.17 -6.56
C ARG A 173 3.73 -3.62 -6.25
N MET A 174 4.06 -4.53 -7.14
CA MET A 174 3.99 -5.98 -6.98
C MET A 174 5.40 -6.52 -7.11
N ALA A 175 6.18 -6.46 -6.03
CA ALA A 175 7.63 -6.61 -6.13
C ALA A 175 8.27 -7.24 -4.90
N THR A 176 9.51 -7.46 -5.01
CA THR A 176 10.63 -7.97 -4.20
C THR A 176 10.39 -8.62 -2.83
N GLU A 177 9.37 -8.23 -2.09
CA GLU A 177 9.08 -8.77 -0.75
C GLU A 177 8.17 -9.99 -0.79
N SER A 178 7.72 -10.36 -1.99
CA SER A 178 6.67 -11.34 -2.17
C SER A 178 7.23 -12.71 -2.52
N SER A 179 6.69 -13.74 -1.91
CA SER A 179 6.95 -15.13 -2.22
C SER A 179 5.65 -15.92 -2.02
N CYS A 180 4.86 -16.04 -3.07
CA CYS A 180 3.59 -16.78 -3.07
C CYS A 180 3.42 -17.46 -4.44
N PRO A 181 2.45 -18.37 -4.59
CA PRO A 181 2.26 -19.07 -5.87
C PRO A 181 1.95 -18.11 -7.04
N ALA A 182 1.09 -17.13 -6.84
CA ALA A 182 0.76 -16.20 -7.90
C ALA A 182 0.17 -14.86 -7.40
N PHE A 183 0.38 -13.82 -8.21
CA PHE A 183 -0.47 -12.64 -8.28
C PHE A 183 -1.34 -12.77 -9.52
N ARG A 184 -2.65 -12.79 -9.36
CA ARG A 184 -3.53 -12.94 -10.51
C ARG A 184 -4.81 -12.12 -10.44
N ASN A 185 -5.32 -11.77 -11.62
CA ASN A 185 -6.59 -11.03 -11.74
C ASN A 185 -6.55 -9.69 -11.00
N PHE A 186 -5.54 -8.88 -11.27
CA PHE A 186 -5.45 -7.51 -10.75
C PHE A 186 -5.97 -6.54 -11.81
N THR A 187 -6.87 -5.65 -11.40
CA THR A 187 -7.37 -4.58 -12.27
C THR A 187 -7.25 -3.23 -11.59
N ALA A 188 -6.58 -2.27 -12.24
CA ALA A 188 -6.61 -0.86 -11.87
C ALA A 188 -7.26 -0.06 -12.99
N ARG A 189 -8.35 0.67 -12.71
CA ARG A 189 -9.07 1.44 -13.73
C ARG A 189 -9.60 2.78 -13.23
N ASN A 190 -9.67 3.75 -14.13
CA ASN A 190 -10.16 5.10 -13.84
C ASN A 190 -9.36 5.75 -12.71
N ILE A 191 -8.05 5.85 -12.87
CA ILE A 191 -7.11 6.32 -11.86
C ILE A 191 -6.55 7.68 -12.25
N ASP A 192 -6.43 8.58 -11.29
CA ASP A 192 -5.70 9.83 -11.40
C ASP A 192 -4.47 9.83 -10.49
N VAL A 193 -3.28 9.88 -11.07
CA VAL A 193 -2.04 10.12 -10.34
C VAL A 193 -1.73 11.61 -10.45
N ILE A 194 -2.11 12.39 -9.45
CA ILE A 194 -2.02 13.86 -9.48
C ILE A 194 -0.67 14.41 -9.03
N HIS A 195 0.11 13.60 -8.34
CA HIS A 195 1.50 13.88 -7.98
C HIS A 195 2.30 12.59 -7.94
N PHE A 196 3.52 12.66 -8.48
CA PHE A 196 4.47 11.56 -8.46
C PHE A 196 5.90 12.11 -8.37
N PRO A 197 6.81 11.51 -7.56
CA PRO A 197 8.14 12.05 -7.33
C PRO A 197 9.04 11.95 -8.57
N ASP A 198 9.85 12.98 -8.79
CA ASP A 198 10.88 13.00 -9.84
C ASP A 198 12.13 12.25 -9.37
N ARG A 199 12.09 10.92 -9.48
CA ARG A 199 13.18 10.05 -9.02
C ARG A 199 13.40 8.86 -9.98
N ASP A 200 14.64 8.54 -10.25
CA ASP A 200 15.03 7.48 -11.20
C ASP A 200 14.66 6.04 -10.77
N ARG A 201 14.32 5.84 -9.50
CA ARG A 201 14.13 4.50 -8.92
C ARG A 201 12.70 4.15 -8.61
N VAL A 202 11.75 5.03 -8.93
CA VAL A 202 10.34 4.83 -8.64
C VAL A 202 9.54 4.74 -9.94
N GLN A 203 8.45 3.98 -9.90
CA GLN A 203 7.63 3.68 -11.06
C GLN A 203 6.14 3.83 -10.71
N ILE A 204 5.33 4.14 -11.71
CA ILE A 204 3.87 4.03 -11.58
C ILE A 204 3.49 2.56 -11.44
N PHE A 205 4.07 1.69 -12.27
CA PHE A 205 3.80 0.25 -12.26
C PHE A 205 5.11 -0.53 -12.10
N TRP A 206 5.30 -1.15 -10.96
CA TRP A 206 6.45 -2.03 -10.73
C TRP A 206 6.01 -3.47 -10.53
N LEU A 207 6.28 -4.29 -11.55
CA LEU A 207 5.96 -5.71 -11.61
C LEU A 207 7.26 -6.51 -11.54
N HIS A 208 7.50 -7.17 -10.44
CA HIS A 208 8.72 -7.92 -10.21
C HIS A 208 8.42 -9.21 -9.44
N PRO A 209 8.02 -10.28 -10.14
CA PRO A 209 7.85 -11.57 -9.51
C PRO A 209 9.17 -12.07 -8.91
N THR A 210 9.11 -12.72 -7.76
CA THR A 210 10.26 -13.32 -7.07
C THR A 210 9.99 -14.80 -6.80
N GLY A 211 11.07 -15.57 -6.68
CA GLY A 211 10.93 -17.00 -6.51
C GLY A 211 10.29 -17.67 -7.73
N GLU A 212 9.34 -18.53 -7.50
CA GLU A 212 8.56 -19.23 -8.54
C GLU A 212 7.18 -18.59 -8.76
N MET A 213 6.99 -17.37 -8.28
CA MET A 213 5.72 -16.65 -8.35
C MET A 213 5.37 -16.28 -9.78
N SER A 214 4.15 -16.56 -10.20
CA SER A 214 3.60 -16.04 -11.45
C SER A 214 2.81 -14.74 -11.23
N MET A 215 2.81 -13.88 -12.26
CA MET A 215 1.93 -12.71 -12.35
C MET A 215 1.05 -12.87 -13.58
N GLU A 216 -0.26 -12.92 -13.40
CA GLU A 216 -1.22 -13.32 -14.43
C GLU A 216 -2.44 -12.41 -14.49
N ASN A 217 -2.88 -12.08 -15.69
CA ASN A 217 -4.12 -11.33 -15.91
C ASN A 217 -4.11 -9.98 -15.18
N LEU A 218 -3.12 -9.15 -15.43
CA LEU A 218 -3.02 -7.82 -14.86
C LEU A 218 -3.53 -6.79 -15.87
N CYS A 219 -4.48 -5.95 -15.46
CA CYS A 219 -5.07 -4.92 -16.34
C CYS A 219 -4.96 -3.53 -15.70
N PHE A 220 -4.36 -2.61 -16.44
CA PHE A 220 -4.23 -1.20 -16.07
C PHE A 220 -4.90 -0.36 -17.15
N GLU A 221 -6.00 0.31 -16.84
CA GLU A 221 -6.85 0.96 -17.83
C GLU A 221 -7.34 2.35 -17.40
N ASN A 222 -7.37 3.29 -18.34
CA ASN A 222 -7.85 4.65 -18.14
C ASN A 222 -7.12 5.34 -16.96
N ILE A 223 -5.80 5.41 -17.03
CA ILE A 223 -4.97 5.99 -15.98
C ILE A 223 -4.36 7.29 -16.48
N ARG A 224 -4.59 8.38 -15.77
CA ARG A 224 -4.06 9.70 -16.05
C ARG A 224 -2.97 10.03 -15.04
N ILE A 225 -1.81 10.42 -15.55
CA ILE A 225 -0.61 10.68 -14.74
C ILE A 225 -0.16 12.11 -14.98
N ASN A 226 -0.18 12.91 -13.93
CA ASN A 226 0.35 14.26 -13.95
C ASN A 226 1.86 14.23 -13.69
N GLY A 227 2.65 14.59 -14.69
CA GLY A 227 4.11 14.54 -14.56
C GLY A 227 4.81 15.48 -15.53
N HIS A 228 5.86 16.13 -15.06
CA HIS A 228 6.65 17.11 -15.82
C HIS A 228 7.77 16.50 -16.65
N LYS A 229 8.06 15.21 -16.45
CA LYS A 229 9.18 14.51 -17.10
C LYS A 229 8.79 13.09 -17.51
N PRO A 230 9.51 12.50 -18.49
CA PRO A 230 9.36 11.09 -18.80
C PRO A 230 9.91 10.25 -17.64
N TYR A 231 9.02 9.80 -16.78
CA TYR A 231 9.36 8.85 -15.72
C TYR A 231 9.43 7.43 -16.26
N ASN A 232 10.07 6.55 -15.51
CA ASN A 232 9.93 5.12 -15.71
C ASN A 232 8.50 4.71 -15.36
N LEU A 233 7.59 4.72 -16.33
CA LEU A 233 6.19 4.38 -16.08
C LEU A 233 6.04 2.95 -15.62
N ILE A 234 6.71 2.04 -16.31
CA ILE A 234 6.55 0.61 -16.14
C ILE A 234 7.93 0.00 -15.91
N LYS A 235 8.07 -0.72 -14.83
CA LYS A 235 9.20 -1.61 -14.60
C LYS A 235 8.69 -3.04 -14.50
N MET A 236 9.03 -3.82 -15.50
CA MET A 236 8.80 -5.26 -15.51
C MET A 236 10.17 -5.93 -15.45
N THR A 237 10.44 -6.61 -14.38
CA THR A 237 11.71 -7.33 -14.21
C THR A 237 11.45 -8.81 -14.47
N PRO A 238 12.17 -9.46 -15.37
CA PRO A 238 12.05 -10.90 -15.56
C PRO A 238 12.32 -11.61 -14.24
N ALA A 239 11.65 -12.72 -14.03
CA ALA A 239 11.78 -13.48 -12.81
C ALA A 239 13.23 -13.93 -12.62
N LEU A 240 13.81 -13.45 -11.57
CA LEU A 240 15.08 -13.92 -11.07
C LEU A 240 14.77 -14.55 -9.71
N GLN A 241 15.07 -15.83 -9.55
CA GLN A 241 14.97 -16.46 -8.26
C GLN A 241 16.08 -15.91 -7.35
N LEU A 242 15.70 -15.17 -6.34
CA LEU A 242 16.60 -14.76 -5.28
C LEU A 242 16.61 -15.85 -4.21
N VAL A 243 17.62 -16.70 -4.23
CA VAL A 243 17.80 -17.72 -3.19
C VAL A 243 18.75 -17.16 -2.14
N GLY A 244 18.28 -17.04 -0.91
CA GLY A 244 19.13 -16.69 0.22
C GLY A 244 20.16 -17.80 0.45
N THR A 245 21.45 -17.47 0.31
CA THR A 245 22.53 -18.46 0.42
C THR A 245 23.07 -18.61 1.84
N ARG A 246 22.85 -17.61 2.69
CA ARG A 246 23.28 -17.67 4.10
C ARG A 246 22.41 -16.78 4.99
N PRO A 247 22.09 -17.22 6.21
CA PRO A 247 21.59 -16.35 7.25
C PRO A 247 22.63 -15.27 7.56
N ILE A 248 22.22 -14.06 7.83
CA ILE A 248 23.13 -13.03 8.33
C ILE A 248 23.54 -13.42 9.74
N GLU A 249 24.77 -13.92 9.91
CA GLU A 249 25.27 -14.37 11.21
C GLU A 249 25.56 -13.24 12.20
N LYS A 250 25.50 -11.99 11.79
CA LYS A 250 25.71 -10.85 12.67
C LYS A 250 24.63 -9.78 12.43
N PRO A 251 23.80 -9.48 13.43
CA PRO A 251 22.98 -8.28 13.35
C PRO A 251 23.91 -7.07 13.22
N ARG A 252 23.67 -6.22 12.22
CA ARG A 252 24.38 -4.94 12.13
C ARG A 252 24.05 -4.13 13.37
N PRO A 253 25.05 -3.45 13.97
CA PRO A 253 24.77 -2.64 15.16
C PRO A 253 23.72 -1.58 14.84
N ASN A 254 22.72 -1.48 15.69
CA ASN A 254 21.58 -0.56 15.62
C ASN A 254 21.95 0.93 15.76
N ASN A 255 23.18 1.33 15.50
CA ASN A 255 23.72 2.65 15.83
C ASN A 255 23.77 3.64 14.67
N ILE A 256 23.08 3.39 13.56
CA ILE A 256 22.96 4.43 12.55
C ILE A 256 21.71 5.26 12.90
N LYS A 257 21.90 6.35 13.63
CA LYS A 257 20.91 7.41 13.76
C LYS A 257 20.66 7.99 12.38
N THR A 258 19.57 7.59 11.75
CA THR A 258 19.06 8.23 10.55
C THR A 258 18.25 9.43 10.99
N GLY A 259 18.69 10.63 10.59
CA GLY A 259 17.87 11.81 10.72
C GLY A 259 16.56 11.66 9.93
N PRO A 260 15.55 12.50 10.19
CA PRO A 260 14.26 12.42 9.50
C PRO A 260 14.47 12.45 7.98
N GLY A 261 13.92 11.46 7.28
CA GLY A 261 13.92 11.38 5.81
C GLY A 261 15.10 10.65 5.15
N ARG A 262 16.01 10.01 5.89
CA ARG A 262 17.05 9.18 5.28
C ARG A 262 16.91 7.72 5.68
N ARG A 263 16.55 6.87 4.73
CA ARG A 263 16.71 5.42 4.88
C ARG A 263 18.18 5.11 5.08
N GLY A 264 18.56 4.62 6.26
CA GLY A 264 19.86 4.01 6.44
C GLY A 264 19.95 2.74 5.58
N PRO A 265 21.11 2.42 5.00
CA PRO A 265 21.32 1.14 4.36
C PRO A 265 21.24 0.05 5.43
N GLY A 266 20.10 -0.67 5.51
CA GLY A 266 20.01 -1.82 6.39
C GLY A 266 18.73 -2.10 7.12
N SER A 267 17.60 -1.46 6.78
CA SER A 267 16.30 -1.81 7.38
C SER A 267 15.72 -3.14 6.88
N CYS A 268 16.25 -3.72 5.83
CA CYS A 268 15.93 -5.07 5.40
C CYS A 268 17.19 -5.93 5.60
N GLY A 269 17.11 -6.92 6.45
CA GLY A 269 18.18 -7.90 6.63
C GLY A 269 18.28 -8.76 5.37
N TYR A 270 18.99 -8.27 4.36
CA TYR A 270 19.28 -9.08 3.17
C TYR A 270 20.45 -9.98 3.47
N GLY A 271 20.22 -11.28 3.34
CA GLY A 271 21.28 -12.25 3.19
C GLY A 271 22.00 -12.09 1.84
N GLU A 272 23.02 -12.88 1.64
CA GLU A 272 23.63 -13.02 0.33
C GLU A 272 22.66 -13.80 -0.57
N PHE A 273 22.29 -13.21 -1.72
CA PHE A 273 21.34 -13.82 -2.64
C PHE A 273 22.07 -14.29 -3.90
N VAL A 274 21.79 -15.48 -4.32
CA VAL A 274 22.18 -15.99 -5.63
C VAL A 274 21.00 -15.82 -6.58
N VAL A 275 21.25 -15.18 -7.70
CA VAL A 275 20.29 -15.04 -8.77
C VAL A 275 20.31 -16.33 -9.59
N VAL A 276 19.24 -17.10 -9.55
CA VAL A 276 19.10 -18.32 -10.34
C VAL A 276 18.11 -18.04 -11.48
N PRO A 277 18.47 -18.29 -12.74
CA PRO A 277 17.52 -18.21 -13.84
C PRO A 277 16.38 -19.19 -13.60
N SER A 278 15.18 -18.73 -13.77
CA SER A 278 14.01 -19.54 -13.55
C SER A 278 13.43 -20.10 -14.84
N SER A 279 12.78 -21.23 -14.80
CA SER A 279 12.33 -21.99 -15.97
C SER A 279 10.90 -21.71 -16.43
N GLY A 280 10.17 -20.78 -15.80
CA GLY A 280 8.76 -20.57 -16.09
C GLY A 280 8.40 -19.16 -16.61
N PRO A 281 7.22 -18.98 -17.24
CA PRO A 281 6.69 -17.66 -17.56
C PRO A 281 6.11 -17.03 -16.29
N TYR A 282 6.78 -16.00 -15.78
CA TYR A 282 6.44 -15.38 -14.52
C TYR A 282 5.54 -14.15 -14.64
N ILE A 283 5.51 -13.52 -15.80
CA ILE A 283 4.62 -12.39 -16.10
C ILE A 283 3.95 -12.66 -17.42
N HIS A 284 2.63 -12.83 -17.41
CA HIS A 284 1.88 -13.04 -18.65
C HIS A 284 0.48 -12.43 -18.59
N ASN A 285 -0.08 -12.14 -19.76
CA ASN A 285 -1.37 -11.51 -19.92
C ASN A 285 -1.49 -10.18 -19.14
N VAL A 286 -0.56 -9.25 -19.41
CA VAL A 286 -0.57 -7.90 -18.84
C VAL A 286 -1.05 -6.91 -19.89
N THR A 287 -2.06 -6.13 -19.55
CA THR A 287 -2.64 -5.12 -20.41
C THR A 287 -2.47 -3.72 -19.82
N PHE A 288 -1.91 -2.82 -20.61
CA PHE A 288 -1.92 -1.38 -20.37
C PHE A 288 -2.75 -0.72 -21.46
N ARG A 289 -3.85 -0.05 -21.09
CA ARG A 289 -4.77 0.57 -22.03
C ARG A 289 -5.14 1.98 -21.58
N ASN A 290 -5.11 2.93 -22.52
CA ASN A 290 -5.46 4.32 -22.22
C ASN A 290 -4.67 4.88 -21.03
N ILE A 291 -3.35 4.77 -21.09
CA ILE A 291 -2.44 5.37 -20.12
C ILE A 291 -2.01 6.73 -20.66
N TYR A 292 -2.38 7.79 -19.96
CA TYR A 292 -2.12 9.16 -20.37
C TYR A 292 -1.11 9.79 -19.43
N THR A 293 -0.05 10.33 -20.00
CA THR A 293 0.89 11.19 -19.28
C THR A 293 0.77 12.59 -19.84
N CYS A 294 0.32 13.54 -19.08
CA CYS A 294 0.28 14.94 -19.50
C CYS A 294 0.52 15.86 -18.32
N LEU A 295 0.93 17.07 -18.65
CA LEU A 295 0.88 18.18 -17.72
C LEU A 295 -0.60 18.56 -17.52
N LEU A 296 -1.19 18.13 -16.43
CA LEU A 296 -2.49 18.67 -15.99
C LEU A 296 -2.24 20.07 -15.46
N TYR A 297 -2.35 21.07 -16.36
CA TYR A 297 -2.28 22.50 -16.07
C TYR A 297 -0.94 23.04 -15.53
N THR A 298 -0.17 23.62 -16.43
CA THR A 298 0.37 24.93 -16.11
C THR A 298 -0.77 25.94 -16.28
N SER A 299 -1.23 26.62 -15.24
CA SER A 299 -1.95 27.88 -15.44
C SER A 299 -1.07 28.73 -16.37
N PRO A 300 -1.63 29.40 -17.40
CA PRO A 300 -0.82 30.25 -18.25
C PRO A 300 -0.03 31.18 -17.36
N SER A 301 1.29 31.19 -17.54
CA SER A 301 2.14 32.14 -16.85
C SER A 301 1.59 33.56 -17.17
N PRO A 302 1.56 34.51 -16.23
CA PRO A 302 1.22 35.88 -16.53
C PRO A 302 2.00 36.46 -17.72
N ARG A 303 3.13 35.85 -18.10
CA ARG A 303 3.93 36.23 -19.29
C ARG A 303 3.35 35.72 -20.61
N ASP A 304 2.46 34.75 -20.60
CA ASP A 304 1.87 34.19 -21.82
C ASP A 304 0.64 35.01 -22.29
N THR A 305 0.10 35.84 -21.41
CA THR A 305 -1.03 36.76 -21.73
C THR A 305 -0.58 38.11 -22.28
N GLU A 306 0.72 38.44 -22.25
CA GLU A 306 1.24 39.72 -22.77
C GLU A 306 1.70 39.66 -24.25
N ARG A 307 1.50 38.53 -24.93
CA ARG A 307 1.92 38.32 -26.34
C ARG A 307 0.76 38.06 -27.31
N SER A 308 -0.45 38.41 -26.96
CA SER A 308 -1.60 38.39 -27.89
C SER A 308 -2.07 39.77 -28.28
#